data_efa2b7f11fe74f6f08c6a2f0ab994f54
#
_entry.id   efa2b7f11fe74f6f08c6a2f0ab994f54
#
_cell.length_a   1.000
_cell.length_b   1.000
_cell.length_c   1.000
_cell.angle_alpha   90.00
_cell.angle_beta   90.00
_cell.angle_gamma   90.00
#
_symmetry.space_group_name_H-M   'P 1'
#
loop_
_entity.id
_entity.type
_entity.pdbx_description
1 polymer ?
#
loop_
_entity_poly.entity_id
_entity_poly.type
_entity_poly.pdbx_seq_one_letter_code
_entity_poly.pdbx_strand_id
1 'polypeptide(L)'
;MHQLGRTQPGVFSERYLIKDADTTLAHIPEGITDEQALMSVDVVTTGFTGAEYADIKFGDTVCVIGIGPIGLMAVAGARLR
;
A
#
# COMPACT_ATOMS: atom_id res chain seq x y z
N MET A 1 -17.16 -3.63 -3.43
CA MET A 1 -15.96 -4.27 -2.84
C MET A 1 -16.19 -4.52 -1.35
N HIS A 2 -15.84 -5.71 -0.87
CA HIS A 2 -15.90 -6.04 0.56
C HIS A 2 -14.65 -5.50 1.27
N GLN A 3 -14.86 -4.73 2.32
CA GLN A 3 -13.78 -4.14 3.11
C GLN A 3 -13.80 -4.73 4.52
N LEU A 4 -12.70 -5.37 4.92
CA LEU A 4 -12.52 -5.91 6.26
C LEU A 4 -12.65 -4.79 7.31
N GLY A 5 -13.42 -5.07 8.36
CA GLY A 5 -13.71 -4.08 9.41
C GLY A 5 -14.72 -3.00 9.04
N ARG A 6 -15.27 -3.01 7.82
CA ARG A 6 -16.30 -2.04 7.37
C ARG A 6 -17.54 -2.73 6.84
N THR A 7 -17.45 -3.38 5.68
CA THR A 7 -18.59 -4.08 5.07
C THR A 7 -18.66 -5.56 5.47
N GLN A 8 -17.64 -6.06 6.13
CA GLN A 8 -17.57 -7.39 6.74
C GLN A 8 -16.72 -7.35 8.00
N PRO A 9 -16.79 -8.37 8.88
CA PRO A 9 -15.99 -8.41 10.11
C PRO A 9 -14.50 -8.20 9.85
N GLY A 10 -13.82 -7.58 10.82
CA GLY A 10 -12.37 -7.38 10.79
C GLY A 10 -11.60 -8.68 11.05
N VAL A 11 -10.27 -8.56 11.14
CA VAL A 11 -9.35 -9.71 11.14
C VAL A 11 -8.68 -9.96 12.49
N PHE A 12 -9.10 -9.30 13.56
CA PHE A 12 -8.62 -9.59 14.91
C PHE A 12 -9.24 -10.89 15.44
N SER A 13 -8.85 -12.01 14.82
CA SER A 13 -9.33 -13.35 15.13
C SER A 13 -8.33 -14.37 14.60
N GLU A 14 -8.38 -15.57 15.10
CA GLU A 14 -7.54 -16.68 14.62
C GLU A 14 -7.87 -17.07 13.17
N ARG A 15 -9.12 -16.85 12.77
CA ARG A 15 -9.61 -17.14 11.42
C ARG A 15 -10.62 -16.09 11.01
N TYR A 16 -10.63 -15.76 9.75
CA TYR A 16 -11.59 -14.82 9.16
C TYR A 16 -11.91 -15.22 7.71
N LEU A 17 -13.06 -14.78 7.25
CA LEU A 17 -13.55 -15.07 5.90
C LEU A 17 -13.11 -13.96 4.95
N ILE A 18 -12.47 -14.33 3.84
CA ILE A 18 -12.23 -13.44 2.71
C ILE A 18 -13.23 -13.78 1.61
N LYS A 19 -14.10 -12.83 1.28
CA LYS A 19 -15.00 -12.93 0.15
C LYS A 19 -14.26 -12.53 -1.13
N ASP A 20 -14.63 -13.17 -2.23
CA ASP A 20 -14.04 -12.91 -3.55
C ASP A 20 -12.50 -13.03 -3.54
N ALA A 21 -12.02 -14.11 -2.91
CA ALA A 21 -10.59 -14.33 -2.70
C ALA A 21 -9.78 -14.33 -4.01
N ASP A 22 -10.35 -14.85 -5.10
CA ASP A 22 -9.68 -14.89 -6.41
C ASP A 22 -9.40 -13.49 -7.00
N THR A 23 -10.15 -12.48 -6.55
CA THR A 23 -9.99 -11.10 -7.01
C THR A 23 -9.32 -10.19 -5.98
N THR A 24 -9.29 -10.61 -4.71
CA THR A 24 -8.77 -9.80 -3.59
C THR A 24 -7.39 -10.25 -3.10
N LEU A 25 -7.02 -11.51 -3.31
CA LEU A 25 -5.75 -12.07 -2.86
C LEU A 25 -4.81 -12.29 -4.04
N ALA A 26 -3.53 -12.16 -3.76
CA ALA A 26 -2.46 -12.50 -4.70
C ALA A 26 -1.40 -13.32 -3.96
N HIS A 27 -0.73 -14.20 -4.68
CA HIS A 27 0.44 -14.89 -4.14
C HIS A 27 1.59 -13.93 -3.94
N ILE A 28 2.33 -14.11 -2.85
CA ILE A 28 3.59 -13.38 -2.64
C ILE A 28 4.61 -13.90 -3.65
N PRO A 29 5.23 -13.03 -4.46
CA PRO A 29 6.24 -13.44 -5.43
C PRO A 29 7.45 -14.10 -4.76
N GLU A 30 8.09 -15.02 -5.48
CA GLU A 30 9.34 -15.62 -5.03
C GLU A 30 10.40 -14.53 -4.76
N GLY A 31 11.16 -14.68 -3.70
CA GLY A 31 12.20 -13.72 -3.30
C GLY A 31 11.71 -12.54 -2.45
N ILE A 32 10.41 -12.45 -2.20
CA ILE A 32 9.82 -11.42 -1.32
C ILE A 32 9.50 -12.05 0.04
N THR A 33 9.94 -11.44 1.13
CA THR A 33 9.61 -11.89 2.48
C THR A 33 8.19 -11.47 2.87
N ASP A 34 7.62 -12.14 3.87
CA ASP A 34 6.29 -11.78 4.40
C ASP A 34 6.26 -10.34 4.93
N GLU A 35 7.33 -9.89 5.60
CA GLU A 35 7.46 -8.52 6.10
C GLU A 35 7.47 -7.50 4.97
N GLN A 36 8.18 -7.79 3.88
CA GLN A 36 8.17 -6.93 2.69
C GLN A 36 6.78 -6.88 2.03
N ALA A 37 6.14 -8.05 1.88
CA ALA A 37 4.80 -8.15 1.32
C ALA A 37 3.76 -7.39 2.16
N LEU A 38 3.88 -7.46 3.50
CA LEU A 38 2.98 -6.76 4.41
C LEU A 38 2.95 -5.25 4.15
N MET A 39 4.10 -4.64 3.85
CA MET A 39 4.18 -3.21 3.55
C MET A 39 3.46 -2.83 2.25
N SER A 40 3.36 -3.74 1.29
CA SER A 40 2.73 -3.46 0.00
C SER A 40 1.19 -3.42 0.06
N VAL A 41 0.59 -3.92 1.13
CA VAL A 41 -0.87 -3.99 1.27
C VAL A 41 -1.52 -2.60 1.35
N ASP A 42 -0.86 -1.67 2.03
CA ASP A 42 -1.39 -0.31 2.23
C ASP A 42 -0.29 0.76 2.07
N VAL A 43 0.76 0.67 2.85
CA VAL A 43 1.77 1.74 3.02
C VAL A 43 2.44 2.10 1.69
N VAL A 44 2.92 1.12 0.94
CA VAL A 44 3.58 1.36 -0.36
C VAL A 44 2.59 1.90 -1.37
N THR A 45 1.45 1.26 -1.52
CA THR A 45 0.42 1.66 -2.49
C THR A 45 -0.10 3.06 -2.21
N THR A 46 -0.39 3.38 -0.95
CA THR A 46 -0.89 4.70 -0.54
C THR A 46 0.16 5.80 -0.77
N GLY A 47 1.40 5.56 -0.39
CA GLY A 47 2.49 6.52 -0.60
C GLY A 47 2.77 6.77 -2.08
N PHE A 48 2.81 5.73 -2.89
CA PHE A 48 3.04 5.84 -4.34
C PHE A 48 1.86 6.51 -5.05
N THR A 49 0.63 6.25 -4.63
CA THR A 49 -0.56 6.94 -5.15
C THR A 49 -0.49 8.44 -4.89
N GLY A 50 -0.01 8.86 -3.71
CA GLY A 50 0.21 10.27 -3.42
C GLY A 50 1.20 10.92 -4.40
N ALA A 51 2.31 10.24 -4.67
CA ALA A 51 3.30 10.72 -5.65
C ALA A 51 2.72 10.78 -7.08
N GLU A 52 1.87 9.84 -7.44
CA GLU A 52 1.20 9.80 -8.73
C GLU A 52 0.22 10.98 -8.91
N TYR A 53 -0.62 11.22 -7.91
CA TYR A 53 -1.58 12.34 -7.94
C TYR A 53 -0.92 13.71 -7.90
N ALA A 54 0.30 13.81 -7.37
CA ALA A 54 1.06 15.05 -7.39
C ALA A 54 1.55 15.44 -8.79
N ASP A 55 1.42 14.55 -9.77
CA ASP A 55 1.81 14.79 -11.18
C ASP A 55 3.24 15.32 -11.33
N ILE A 56 4.16 14.73 -10.59
CA ILE A 56 5.56 15.13 -10.48
C ILE A 56 6.25 15.02 -11.84
N LYS A 57 6.94 16.08 -12.26
CA LYS A 57 7.72 16.14 -13.49
C LYS A 57 9.21 16.05 -13.19
N PHE A 58 9.98 15.65 -14.18
CA PHE A 58 11.44 15.62 -14.06
C PHE A 58 11.98 17.02 -13.72
N GLY A 59 12.80 17.09 -12.67
CA GLY A 59 13.37 18.34 -12.18
C GLY A 59 12.54 19.06 -11.12
N ASP A 60 11.34 18.57 -10.78
CA ASP A 60 10.52 19.16 -9.72
C ASP A 60 11.15 18.96 -8.34
N THR A 61 10.92 19.92 -7.47
CA THR A 61 11.21 19.80 -6.02
C THR A 61 9.93 19.41 -5.29
N VAL A 62 9.96 18.29 -4.58
CA VAL A 62 8.81 17.75 -3.87
C VAL A 62 9.02 17.87 -2.36
N CYS A 63 8.03 18.37 -1.65
CA CYS A 63 7.99 18.42 -0.19
C CYS A 63 6.95 17.43 0.32
N VAL A 64 7.36 16.53 1.20
CA VAL A 64 6.46 15.59 1.88
C VAL A 64 6.34 15.99 3.34
N ILE A 65 5.12 16.29 3.79
CA ILE A 65 4.84 16.65 5.17
C ILE A 65 4.35 15.41 5.91
N GLY A 66 5.08 15.03 6.96
CA GLY A 66 4.83 13.80 7.71
C GLY A 66 5.63 12.61 7.17
N ILE A 67 6.67 12.23 7.93
CA ILE A 67 7.61 11.15 7.56
C ILE A 67 7.34 9.92 8.44
N GLY A 68 6.08 9.47 8.46
CA GLY A 68 5.71 8.13 8.87
C GLY A 68 5.91 7.13 7.72
N PRO A 69 5.48 5.87 7.87
CA PRO A 69 5.67 4.85 6.83
C PRO A 69 5.13 5.28 5.46
N ILE A 70 3.94 5.85 5.41
CA ILE A 70 3.32 6.33 4.15
C ILE A 70 4.13 7.49 3.56
N GLY A 71 4.56 8.46 4.38
CA GLY A 71 5.37 9.59 3.91
C GLY A 71 6.71 9.14 3.34
N LEU A 72 7.37 8.15 3.95
CA LEU A 72 8.59 7.55 3.41
C LEU A 72 8.34 6.89 2.04
N MET A 73 7.22 6.21 1.88
CA MET A 73 6.84 5.61 0.59
C MET A 73 6.45 6.66 -0.45
N ALA A 74 5.88 7.79 -0.02
CA ALA A 74 5.64 8.92 -0.92
C ALA A 74 6.96 9.52 -1.43
N VAL A 75 7.99 9.66 -0.59
CA VAL A 75 9.34 10.07 -1.00
C VAL A 75 9.92 9.07 -1.99
N ALA A 76 9.82 7.77 -1.71
CA ALA A 76 10.31 6.73 -2.61
C ALA A 76 9.58 6.79 -3.97
N GLY A 77 8.26 6.93 -3.96
CA GLY A 77 7.45 7.08 -5.17
C GLY A 77 7.82 8.33 -5.98
N ALA A 78 8.04 9.46 -5.30
CA ALA A 78 8.47 10.71 -5.94
C ALA A 78 9.84 10.58 -6.62
N ARG A 79 10.77 9.82 -6.03
CA ARG A 79 12.10 9.60 -6.60
C ARG A 79 12.10 8.74 -7.86
N LEU A 80 11.07 7.96 -8.07
CA LEU A 80 10.92 7.12 -9.27
C LEU A 80 10.32 7.88 -10.47
N ARG A 81 9.85 9.09 -10.25
CA ARG A 81 9.25 9.97 -11.26
C ARG A 81 10.29 10.97 -11.78
#